data_bdf316d4836bb4ec96187f59eaf8c703
#
_entry.id   bdf316d4836bb4ec96187f59eaf8c703
#
_cell.length_a   1.000
_cell.length_b   1.000
_cell.length_c   1.000
_cell.angle_alpha   90.00
_cell.angle_beta   90.00
_cell.angle_gamma   90.00
#
_symmetry.space_group_name_H-M   'P 1'
#
loop_
_entity.id
_entity.type
_entity.pdbx_description
1 polymer ?
#
loop_
_entity_poly.entity_id
_entity_poly.type
_entity_poly.pdbx_seq_one_letter_code
_entity_poly.pdbx_strand_id
1 'polypeptide(L)'
;MIRYEQDFKRQDIVYITGEIHFPGVYTIDQTSTLGQILKKAGGYTRKAEPSKLMINNFSINKLSDREEKRILLIPEENRAFSERAYIKARALTTKGTIESNSLEQTKSLMEFQLVNNDEIYVPENFNYIEVLGGVFKPGRYPFSHEKSYQDYIMLAGGKTKNATRNIFIIKAGTGQRLSAKNNVEIENGDTIFISDKIEFNKWIILKDVLSTLGQVATLILVLQNVIGN
;
A
#
# COMPACT_ATOMS: atom_id res chain seq x y z
N MET A 1 20.38 52.80 -2.27
CA MET A 1 19.86 52.62 -0.93
C MET A 1 18.76 51.55 -0.99
N ILE A 2 19.08 50.32 -0.62
CA ILE A 2 18.10 49.19 -0.65
C ILE A 2 17.29 49.32 0.65
N ARG A 3 15.99 49.63 0.51
CA ARG A 3 15.05 49.57 1.65
C ARG A 3 14.81 48.09 1.94
N TYR A 4 15.25 47.61 3.10
CA TYR A 4 14.78 46.37 3.70
C TYR A 4 13.33 46.61 4.14
N GLU A 5 12.35 45.97 3.48
CA GLU A 5 11.01 45.83 4.06
C GLU A 5 11.12 44.85 5.23
N GLN A 6 10.96 45.41 6.46
CA GLN A 6 11.10 44.67 7.72
C GLN A 6 9.93 43.71 8.02
N ASP A 7 8.92 43.58 7.14
CA ASP A 7 7.71 42.80 7.37
C ASP A 7 7.44 41.72 6.29
N PHE A 8 8.48 41.11 5.73
CA PHE A 8 8.24 39.93 4.90
C PHE A 8 7.87 38.73 5.79
N LYS A 9 6.64 38.66 6.26
CA LYS A 9 6.09 37.46 6.89
C LYS A 9 6.05 36.36 5.86
N ARG A 10 6.89 35.34 6.05
CA ARG A 10 6.86 34.12 5.22
C ARG A 10 5.44 33.55 5.33
N GLN A 11 4.74 33.50 4.22
CA GLN A 11 3.37 32.92 4.19
C GLN A 11 3.51 31.40 4.23
N ASP A 12 2.75 30.78 5.12
CA ASP A 12 2.62 29.34 5.14
C ASP A 12 1.76 28.90 3.95
N ILE A 13 2.14 27.79 3.31
CA ILE A 13 1.49 27.27 2.12
C ILE A 13 1.19 25.78 2.26
N VAL A 14 0.17 25.33 1.52
CA VAL A 14 -0.16 23.91 1.34
C VAL A 14 -0.35 23.61 -0.14
N TYR A 15 -0.17 22.37 -0.50
CA TYR A 15 -0.30 21.88 -1.86
C TYR A 15 -1.56 21.02 -1.98
N ILE A 16 -2.38 21.27 -3.00
CA ILE A 16 -3.54 20.43 -3.32
C ILE A 16 -3.36 19.87 -4.73
N THR A 17 -3.51 18.55 -4.85
CA THR A 17 -3.39 17.83 -6.11
C THR A 17 -4.50 16.78 -6.27
N GLY A 18 -4.66 16.25 -7.48
CA GLY A 18 -5.68 15.25 -7.80
C GLY A 18 -6.99 15.86 -8.27
N GLU A 19 -8.11 15.19 -7.99
CA GLU A 19 -9.43 15.48 -8.50
C GLU A 19 -10.14 16.62 -7.74
N ILE A 20 -9.58 17.81 -7.89
CA ILE A 20 -10.07 19.10 -7.37
C ILE A 20 -10.24 20.07 -8.53
N HIS A 21 -11.21 20.99 -8.45
CA HIS A 21 -11.46 21.95 -9.53
C HIS A 21 -10.27 22.86 -9.81
N PHE A 22 -9.59 23.34 -8.76
CA PHE A 22 -8.43 24.22 -8.88
C PHE A 22 -7.26 23.65 -8.06
N PRO A 23 -6.53 22.62 -8.59
CA PRO A 23 -5.32 22.14 -7.94
C PRO A 23 -4.23 23.21 -7.95
N GLY A 24 -3.39 23.24 -6.91
CA GLY A 24 -2.33 24.23 -6.82
C GLY A 24 -1.84 24.49 -5.40
N VAL A 25 -1.23 25.65 -5.23
CA VAL A 25 -0.64 26.10 -3.96
C VAL A 25 -1.58 27.12 -3.31
N TYR A 26 -1.87 26.92 -2.03
CA TYR A 26 -2.76 27.78 -1.26
C TYR A 26 -2.06 28.31 -0.03
N THR A 27 -2.21 29.60 0.22
CA THR A 27 -1.74 30.22 1.47
C THR A 27 -2.68 29.87 2.61
N ILE A 28 -2.08 29.56 3.76
CA ILE A 28 -2.78 29.24 4.99
C ILE A 28 -2.37 30.18 6.14
N ASP A 29 -3.21 30.26 7.13
CA ASP A 29 -2.92 30.82 8.44
C ASP A 29 -2.97 29.73 9.51
N GLN A 30 -2.69 30.09 10.76
CA GLN A 30 -2.63 29.15 11.88
C GLN A 30 -3.96 28.44 12.20
N THR A 31 -5.09 28.94 11.67
CA THR A 31 -6.42 28.41 11.90
C THR A 31 -7.03 27.73 10.68
N SER A 32 -6.30 27.71 9.58
CA SER A 32 -6.80 27.15 8.31
C SER A 32 -7.01 25.65 8.40
N THR A 33 -8.25 25.23 8.08
CA THR A 33 -8.63 23.82 8.07
C THR A 33 -8.67 23.26 6.65
N LEU A 34 -8.60 21.93 6.54
CA LEU A 34 -8.73 21.22 5.27
C LEU A 34 -10.00 21.62 4.51
N GLY A 35 -11.15 21.68 5.21
CA GLY A 35 -12.43 22.04 4.60
C GLY A 35 -12.44 23.43 4.00
N GLN A 36 -11.81 24.41 4.67
CA GLN A 36 -11.70 25.77 4.16
C GLN A 36 -10.86 25.83 2.89
N ILE A 37 -9.74 25.10 2.85
CA ILE A 37 -8.84 25.10 1.71
C ILE A 37 -9.46 24.34 0.54
N LEU A 38 -10.12 23.21 0.78
CA LEU A 38 -10.88 22.49 -0.25
C LEU A 38 -11.98 23.37 -0.86
N LYS A 39 -12.67 24.15 -0.04
CA LYS A 39 -13.67 25.12 -0.53
C LYS A 39 -13.03 26.21 -1.39
N LYS A 40 -11.87 26.77 -0.98
CA LYS A 40 -11.10 27.74 -1.78
C LYS A 40 -10.65 27.13 -3.12
N ALA A 41 -10.33 25.84 -3.13
CA ALA A 41 -9.93 25.08 -4.32
C ALA A 41 -11.11 24.68 -5.22
N GLY A 42 -12.34 25.15 -4.93
CA GLY A 42 -13.53 24.89 -5.73
C GLY A 42 -14.21 23.55 -5.45
N GLY A 43 -13.73 22.79 -4.46
CA GLY A 43 -14.27 21.47 -4.12
C GLY A 43 -13.84 20.36 -5.07
N TYR A 44 -14.46 19.20 -4.89
CA TYR A 44 -14.17 17.99 -5.63
C TYR A 44 -14.69 18.01 -7.06
N THR A 45 -13.98 17.40 -8.00
CA THR A 45 -14.51 17.12 -9.35
C THR A 45 -15.52 15.96 -9.29
N ARG A 46 -16.22 15.73 -10.42
CA ARG A 46 -17.14 14.57 -10.53
C ARG A 46 -16.44 13.22 -10.49
N LYS A 47 -15.13 13.20 -10.73
CA LYS A 47 -14.31 11.99 -10.74
C LYS A 47 -13.60 11.73 -9.42
N ALA A 48 -13.73 12.63 -8.47
CA ALA A 48 -13.07 12.50 -7.18
C ALA A 48 -13.58 11.31 -6.36
N GLU A 49 -12.70 10.71 -5.58
CA GLU A 49 -13.01 9.73 -4.54
C GLU A 49 -12.70 10.31 -3.15
N PRO A 50 -13.61 11.13 -2.58
CA PRO A 50 -13.36 11.81 -1.32
C PRO A 50 -13.12 10.87 -0.14
N SER A 51 -13.67 9.65 -0.18
CA SER A 51 -13.48 8.64 0.88
C SER A 51 -12.04 8.15 0.99
N LYS A 52 -11.20 8.42 -0.01
CA LYS A 52 -9.79 8.03 -0.08
C LYS A 52 -8.85 9.25 -0.09
N LEU A 53 -9.30 10.38 0.45
CA LEU A 53 -8.48 11.58 0.58
C LEU A 53 -7.24 11.30 1.44
N MET A 54 -6.12 11.80 1.02
CA MET A 54 -4.84 11.68 1.72
C MET A 54 -4.26 13.04 2.04
N ILE A 55 -3.70 13.16 3.24
CA ILE A 55 -2.93 14.34 3.69
C ILE A 55 -1.55 13.85 4.07
N ASN A 56 -0.51 14.32 3.40
CA ASN A 56 0.86 14.13 3.83
C ASN A 56 1.26 15.30 4.74
N ASN A 57 1.24 15.05 6.06
CA ASN A 57 1.55 16.06 7.05
C ASN A 57 3.06 16.18 7.24
N PHE A 58 3.59 17.32 6.82
CA PHE A 58 5.02 17.58 6.84
C PHE A 58 5.63 17.56 8.25
N SER A 59 4.91 18.01 9.26
CA SER A 59 5.37 18.01 10.64
C SER A 59 5.46 16.61 11.21
N ILE A 60 4.45 15.77 10.97
CA ILE A 60 4.45 14.35 11.39
C ILE A 60 5.55 13.58 10.68
N ASN A 61 5.78 13.86 9.40
CA ASN A 61 6.81 13.19 8.61
C ASN A 61 8.24 13.43 9.18
N LYS A 62 8.48 14.60 9.79
CA LYS A 62 9.74 14.92 10.45
C LYS A 62 9.92 14.24 11.80
N LEU A 63 8.85 13.78 12.45
CA LEU A 63 8.97 13.11 13.74
C LEU A 63 9.74 11.80 13.58
N SER A 64 10.77 11.64 14.38
CA SER A 64 11.56 10.42 14.39
C SER A 64 10.82 9.31 15.12
N ASP A 65 10.64 8.17 14.49
CA ASP A 65 10.19 6.96 15.17
C ASP A 65 11.34 6.43 16.06
N ARG A 66 11.21 6.69 17.36
CA ARG A 66 12.23 6.29 18.35
C ARG A 66 12.28 4.79 18.56
N GLU A 67 11.13 4.13 18.47
CA GLU A 67 11.05 2.67 18.64
C GLU A 67 11.64 1.95 17.43
N GLU A 68 11.32 2.39 16.22
CA GLU A 68 11.95 1.88 15.00
C GLU A 68 13.48 2.01 15.08
N LYS A 69 13.96 3.20 15.46
CA LYS A 69 15.41 3.42 15.62
C LYS A 69 16.05 2.51 16.66
N ARG A 70 15.39 2.31 17.80
CA ARG A 70 15.86 1.40 18.86
C ARG A 70 16.00 -0.04 18.32
N ILE A 71 14.95 -0.52 17.61
CA ILE A 71 14.93 -1.88 17.10
C ILE A 71 15.98 -2.07 16.00
N LEU A 72 16.19 -1.07 15.14
CA LEU A 72 17.19 -1.15 14.07
C LEU A 72 18.64 -1.23 14.59
N LEU A 73 18.91 -0.80 15.84
CA LEU A 73 20.21 -1.00 16.50
C LEU A 73 20.43 -2.43 16.98
N ILE A 74 19.37 -3.25 17.07
CA ILE A 74 19.47 -4.67 17.45
C ILE A 74 19.74 -5.48 16.17
N PRO A 75 20.80 -6.33 16.14
CA PRO A 75 21.03 -7.24 15.03
C PRO A 75 19.78 -8.06 14.71
N GLU A 76 19.52 -8.33 13.45
CA GLU A 76 18.24 -8.94 13.02
C GLU A 76 17.98 -10.31 13.67
N GLU A 77 19.04 -11.09 13.86
CA GLU A 77 19.02 -12.40 14.52
C GLU A 77 18.61 -12.33 15.99
N ASN A 78 18.90 -11.20 16.65
CA ASN A 78 18.65 -11.00 18.08
C ASN A 78 17.32 -10.28 18.36
N ARG A 79 16.58 -9.86 17.30
CA ARG A 79 15.29 -9.20 17.47
C ARG A 79 14.23 -10.16 17.94
N ALA A 80 13.47 -9.78 18.96
CA ALA A 80 12.30 -10.50 19.43
C ALA A 80 11.22 -10.55 18.32
N PHE A 81 10.30 -11.51 18.45
CA PHE A 81 9.19 -11.65 17.49
C PHE A 81 8.35 -10.36 17.36
N SER A 82 8.05 -9.71 18.49
CA SER A 82 7.32 -8.43 18.54
C SER A 82 8.06 -7.30 17.83
N GLU A 83 9.39 -7.25 17.94
CA GLU A 83 10.22 -6.25 17.29
C GLU A 83 10.25 -6.43 15.77
N ARG A 84 10.37 -7.67 15.28
CA ARG A 84 10.26 -7.98 13.86
C ARG A 84 8.87 -7.65 13.32
N ALA A 85 7.82 -7.96 14.10
CA ALA A 85 6.44 -7.62 13.75
C ALA A 85 6.24 -6.09 13.65
N TYR A 86 6.84 -5.32 14.59
CA TYR A 86 6.80 -3.86 14.56
C TYR A 86 7.44 -3.29 13.29
N ILE A 87 8.66 -3.72 12.95
CA ILE A 87 9.35 -3.25 11.73
C ILE A 87 8.53 -3.60 10.48
N LYS A 88 7.97 -4.82 10.41
CA LYS A 88 7.11 -5.22 9.30
C LYS A 88 5.86 -4.35 9.20
N ALA A 89 5.20 -4.08 10.31
CA ALA A 89 4.01 -3.22 10.35
C ALA A 89 4.37 -1.78 9.92
N ARG A 90 5.52 -1.28 10.39
CA ARG A 90 5.99 0.07 10.06
C ARG A 90 6.35 0.24 8.60
N ALA A 91 6.93 -0.77 7.97
CA ALA A 91 7.23 -0.79 6.54
C ALA A 91 5.98 -0.74 5.65
N LEU A 92 4.80 -1.12 6.18
CA LEU A 92 3.52 -1.06 5.47
C LEU A 92 2.79 0.28 5.65
N THR A 93 3.29 1.17 6.53
CA THR A 93 2.66 2.46 6.80
C THR A 93 3.50 3.60 6.25
N THR A 94 2.88 4.51 5.52
CA THR A 94 3.52 5.74 5.06
C THR A 94 3.55 6.73 6.22
N LYS A 95 4.76 7.08 6.67
CA LYS A 95 4.93 8.02 7.76
C LYS A 95 4.43 9.40 7.36
N GLY A 96 3.70 10.04 8.27
CA GLY A 96 3.17 11.38 8.05
C GLY A 96 1.90 11.43 7.20
N THR A 97 1.47 10.33 6.62
CA THR A 97 0.25 10.29 5.83
C THR A 97 -0.95 10.00 6.72
N ILE A 98 -1.98 10.84 6.61
CA ILE A 98 -3.30 10.66 7.19
C ILE A 98 -4.22 10.30 6.03
N GLU A 99 -4.77 9.09 6.05
CA GLU A 99 -5.65 8.58 4.99
C GLU A 99 -7.09 8.50 5.50
N SER A 100 -8.02 8.91 4.67
CA SER A 100 -9.43 8.61 4.89
C SER A 100 -9.76 7.27 4.23
N ASN A 101 -10.52 6.44 4.93
CA ASN A 101 -11.02 5.15 4.42
C ASN A 101 -12.55 5.10 4.37
N SER A 102 -13.22 6.22 4.71
CA SER A 102 -14.67 6.35 4.63
C SER A 102 -15.10 7.80 4.50
N LEU A 103 -16.33 8.03 4.03
CA LEU A 103 -16.91 9.37 3.97
C LEU A 103 -17.05 10.04 5.36
N GLU A 104 -17.25 9.23 6.41
CA GLU A 104 -17.35 9.75 7.79
C GLU A 104 -16.00 10.24 8.28
N GLN A 105 -14.94 9.49 8.03
CA GLN A 105 -13.58 9.93 8.34
C GLN A 105 -13.19 11.18 7.53
N THR A 106 -13.56 11.22 6.25
CA THR A 106 -13.35 12.43 5.43
C THR A 106 -14.04 13.65 6.04
N LYS A 107 -15.29 13.51 6.52
CA LYS A 107 -16.00 14.61 7.19
C LYS A 107 -15.27 15.06 8.45
N SER A 108 -14.76 14.14 9.25
CA SER A 108 -13.97 14.47 10.44
C SER A 108 -12.65 15.17 10.10
N LEU A 109 -12.03 14.82 8.97
CA LEU A 109 -10.81 15.46 8.49
C LEU A 109 -11.05 16.90 8.00
N MET A 110 -12.29 17.32 7.72
CA MET A 110 -12.54 18.71 7.30
C MET A 110 -12.14 19.73 8.37
N GLU A 111 -12.17 19.34 9.65
CA GLU A 111 -11.74 20.19 10.78
C GLU A 111 -10.22 20.07 11.06
N PHE A 112 -9.50 19.24 10.30
CA PHE A 112 -8.08 19.07 10.48
C PHE A 112 -7.33 20.36 10.16
N GLN A 113 -6.53 20.85 11.12
CA GLN A 113 -5.70 22.03 10.94
C GLN A 113 -4.47 21.72 10.11
N LEU A 114 -4.31 22.44 9.02
CA LEU A 114 -3.19 22.29 8.12
C LEU A 114 -1.97 23.04 8.62
N VAL A 115 -0.81 22.50 8.34
CA VAL A 115 0.48 23.15 8.63
C VAL A 115 1.26 23.40 7.35
N ASN A 116 2.25 24.28 7.45
CA ASN A 116 3.08 24.67 6.31
C ASN A 116 3.72 23.44 5.62
N ASN A 117 3.61 23.39 4.30
CA ASN A 117 4.04 22.33 3.40
C ASN A 117 3.24 21.01 3.51
N ASP A 118 2.04 21.02 4.06
CA ASP A 118 1.15 19.87 3.92
C ASP A 118 0.74 19.67 2.46
N GLU A 119 0.71 18.41 2.04
CA GLU A 119 0.29 18.00 0.72
C GLU A 119 -1.03 17.24 0.82
N ILE A 120 -2.05 17.74 0.13
CA ILE A 120 -3.38 17.15 0.09
C ILE A 120 -3.57 16.51 -1.28
N TYR A 121 -3.91 15.23 -1.30
CA TYR A 121 -4.19 14.50 -2.52
C TYR A 121 -5.60 13.94 -2.50
N VAL A 122 -6.36 14.25 -3.53
CA VAL A 122 -7.70 13.69 -3.76
C VAL A 122 -7.63 12.73 -4.95
N PRO A 123 -7.73 11.41 -4.72
CA PRO A 123 -7.62 10.44 -5.79
C PRO A 123 -8.84 10.46 -6.73
N GLU A 124 -8.65 9.95 -7.94
CA GLU A 124 -9.73 9.68 -8.88
C GLU A 124 -10.51 8.44 -8.44
N ASN A 125 -11.82 8.48 -8.64
CA ASN A 125 -12.70 7.33 -8.47
C ASN A 125 -12.52 6.38 -9.65
N PHE A 126 -11.81 5.27 -9.41
CA PHE A 126 -11.61 4.24 -10.41
C PHE A 126 -12.84 3.32 -10.47
N ASN A 127 -13.75 3.60 -11.33
CA ASN A 127 -15.03 2.87 -11.45
C ASN A 127 -14.85 1.43 -12.01
N TYR A 128 -13.84 0.69 -11.51
CA TYR A 128 -13.54 -0.67 -11.97
C TYR A 128 -13.04 -1.58 -10.82
N ILE A 129 -13.14 -2.89 -11.08
CA ILE A 129 -12.44 -3.95 -10.35
C ILE A 129 -11.38 -4.53 -11.28
N GLU A 130 -10.18 -4.77 -10.77
CA GLU A 130 -9.14 -5.46 -11.51
C GLU A 130 -9.14 -6.95 -11.17
N VAL A 131 -9.09 -7.83 -12.18
CA VAL A 131 -9.02 -9.28 -12.00
C VAL A 131 -7.70 -9.78 -12.59
N LEU A 132 -6.85 -10.38 -11.76
CA LEU A 132 -5.51 -10.83 -12.12
C LEU A 132 -5.23 -12.28 -11.73
N GLY A 133 -4.25 -12.88 -12.41
CA GLY A 133 -3.77 -14.23 -12.14
C GLY A 133 -4.52 -15.30 -12.92
N GLY A 134 -4.82 -16.42 -12.29
CA GLY A 134 -5.37 -17.63 -12.90
C GLY A 134 -6.78 -17.54 -13.47
N VAL A 135 -7.05 -16.56 -14.34
CA VAL A 135 -8.30 -16.40 -15.10
C VAL A 135 -8.01 -16.36 -16.60
N PHE A 136 -9.03 -16.67 -17.42
CA PHE A 136 -8.85 -16.69 -18.88
C PHE A 136 -8.68 -15.28 -19.48
N LYS A 137 -9.32 -14.27 -18.91
CA LYS A 137 -9.29 -12.87 -19.38
C LYS A 137 -8.97 -11.94 -18.21
N PRO A 138 -7.70 -11.85 -17.80
CA PRO A 138 -7.32 -10.86 -16.78
C PRO A 138 -7.54 -9.45 -17.33
N GLY A 139 -7.90 -8.50 -16.46
CA GLY A 139 -8.16 -7.13 -16.87
C GLY A 139 -9.05 -6.37 -15.90
N ARG A 140 -9.51 -5.19 -16.33
CA ARG A 140 -10.35 -4.30 -15.57
C ARG A 140 -11.79 -4.40 -16.01
N TYR A 141 -12.70 -4.51 -15.06
CA TYR A 141 -14.14 -4.67 -15.27
C TYR A 141 -14.89 -3.56 -14.54
N PRO A 142 -15.95 -2.99 -15.15
CA PRO A 142 -16.72 -1.94 -14.49
C PRO A 142 -17.23 -2.38 -13.12
N PHE A 143 -17.06 -1.52 -12.11
CA PHE A 143 -17.52 -1.79 -10.75
C PHE A 143 -19.05 -1.76 -10.67
N SER A 144 -19.62 -2.65 -9.87
CA SER A 144 -21.03 -2.68 -9.51
C SER A 144 -21.19 -3.22 -8.10
N HIS A 145 -21.92 -2.51 -7.26
CA HIS A 145 -22.21 -2.92 -5.87
C HIS A 145 -23.01 -4.24 -5.78
N GLU A 146 -23.68 -4.64 -6.85
CA GLU A 146 -24.49 -5.86 -6.89
C GLU A 146 -23.67 -7.11 -7.17
N LYS A 147 -22.41 -6.96 -7.62
CA LYS A 147 -21.55 -8.07 -8.04
C LYS A 147 -20.60 -8.50 -6.93
N SER A 148 -20.53 -9.80 -6.71
CA SER A 148 -19.55 -10.43 -5.85
C SER A 148 -18.22 -10.67 -6.58
N TYR A 149 -17.16 -11.03 -5.86
CA TYR A 149 -15.88 -11.40 -6.47
C TYR A 149 -16.01 -12.62 -7.42
N GLN A 150 -16.95 -13.53 -7.14
CA GLN A 150 -17.22 -14.68 -8.01
C GLN A 150 -17.75 -14.23 -9.37
N ASP A 151 -18.64 -13.23 -9.38
CA ASP A 151 -19.23 -12.70 -10.63
C ASP A 151 -18.14 -12.07 -11.50
N TYR A 152 -17.19 -11.35 -10.90
CA TYR A 152 -16.03 -10.80 -11.62
C TYR A 152 -15.11 -11.89 -12.17
N ILE A 153 -14.89 -12.98 -11.44
CA ILE A 153 -14.15 -14.14 -11.96
C ILE A 153 -14.87 -14.76 -13.15
N MET A 154 -16.20 -14.85 -13.11
CA MET A 154 -16.99 -15.34 -14.26
C MET A 154 -16.89 -14.39 -15.46
N LEU A 155 -16.98 -13.07 -15.24
CA LEU A 155 -16.76 -12.07 -16.29
C LEU A 155 -15.36 -12.18 -16.91
N ALA A 156 -14.35 -12.54 -16.11
CA ALA A 156 -13.00 -12.83 -16.57
C ALA A 156 -12.85 -14.19 -17.28
N GLY A 157 -13.96 -14.83 -17.64
CA GLY A 157 -13.98 -16.12 -18.33
C GLY A 157 -13.80 -17.34 -17.43
N GLY A 158 -13.82 -17.15 -16.10
CA GLY A 158 -13.60 -18.20 -15.12
C GLY A 158 -12.12 -18.46 -14.85
N LYS A 159 -11.87 -19.47 -14.00
CA LYS A 159 -10.52 -19.87 -13.60
C LYS A 159 -9.86 -20.75 -14.66
N THR A 160 -8.56 -20.56 -14.85
CA THR A 160 -7.72 -21.45 -15.68
C THR A 160 -7.51 -22.81 -15.00
N LYS A 161 -7.01 -23.79 -15.74
CA LYS A 161 -6.65 -25.13 -15.21
C LYS A 161 -5.54 -25.07 -14.16
N ASN A 162 -4.68 -24.06 -14.25
CA ASN A 162 -3.56 -23.86 -13.34
C ASN A 162 -3.93 -23.01 -12.11
N ALA A 163 -5.12 -22.41 -12.09
CA ALA A 163 -5.58 -21.63 -10.97
C ALA A 163 -5.72 -22.46 -9.69
N THR A 164 -5.29 -21.90 -8.57
CA THR A 164 -5.49 -22.49 -7.25
C THR A 164 -6.87 -22.15 -6.70
N ARG A 165 -7.20 -22.72 -5.53
CA ARG A 165 -8.38 -22.33 -4.76
C ARG A 165 -8.20 -21.01 -3.99
N ASN A 166 -6.97 -20.49 -3.91
CA ASN A 166 -6.65 -19.30 -3.15
C ASN A 166 -6.99 -18.05 -3.98
N ILE A 167 -8.00 -17.33 -3.51
CA ILE A 167 -8.44 -16.06 -4.06
C ILE A 167 -8.18 -15.00 -3.00
N PHE A 168 -7.60 -13.91 -3.41
CA PHE A 168 -7.31 -12.78 -2.55
C PHE A 168 -7.94 -11.52 -3.12
N ILE A 169 -8.43 -10.68 -2.23
CA ILE A 169 -8.88 -9.33 -2.53
C ILE A 169 -7.80 -8.39 -2.00
N ILE A 170 -7.26 -7.58 -2.89
CA ILE A 170 -6.25 -6.57 -2.55
C ILE A 170 -6.98 -5.24 -2.57
N LYS A 171 -7.08 -4.60 -1.41
CA LYS A 171 -7.77 -3.33 -1.23
C LYS A 171 -7.00 -2.20 -1.89
N ALA A 172 -7.65 -1.43 -2.76
CA ALA A 172 -7.02 -0.35 -3.53
C ALA A 172 -6.41 0.74 -2.63
N GLY A 173 -7.09 1.11 -1.53
CA GLY A 173 -6.64 2.18 -0.64
C GLY A 173 -5.44 1.79 0.24
N THR A 174 -5.41 0.55 0.74
CA THR A 174 -4.44 0.12 1.76
C THR A 174 -3.39 -0.86 1.25
N GLY A 175 -3.59 -1.45 0.05
CA GLY A 175 -2.78 -2.57 -0.44
C GLY A 175 -2.93 -3.85 0.38
N GLN A 176 -3.85 -3.88 1.36
CA GLN A 176 -4.06 -5.03 2.23
C GLN A 176 -4.58 -6.22 1.43
N ARG A 177 -3.95 -7.37 1.62
CA ARG A 177 -4.32 -8.63 0.98
C ARG A 177 -5.19 -9.48 1.89
N LEU A 178 -6.47 -9.61 1.56
CA LEU A 178 -7.47 -10.37 2.31
C LEU A 178 -7.82 -11.66 1.58
N SER A 179 -8.03 -12.75 2.33
CA SER A 179 -8.53 -13.99 1.74
C SER A 179 -10.04 -13.85 1.45
N ALA A 180 -10.47 -14.15 0.22
CA ALA A 180 -11.88 -14.10 -0.18
C ALA A 180 -12.79 -15.07 0.61
N LYS A 181 -12.22 -16.04 1.37
CA LYS A 181 -12.98 -16.94 2.25
C LYS A 181 -13.67 -16.22 3.41
N ASN A 182 -13.20 -15.03 3.78
CA ASN A 182 -13.69 -14.26 4.93
C ASN A 182 -14.89 -13.35 4.59
N ASN A 183 -15.59 -13.62 3.50
CA ASN A 183 -16.74 -12.82 3.05
C ASN A 183 -16.41 -11.32 2.89
N VAL A 184 -15.27 -11.04 2.25
CA VAL A 184 -14.74 -9.69 2.07
C VAL A 184 -15.60 -8.93 1.07
N GLU A 185 -16.10 -7.78 1.47
CA GLU A 185 -16.78 -6.83 0.59
C GLU A 185 -15.78 -6.23 -0.39
N ILE A 186 -16.20 -6.15 -1.67
CA ILE A 186 -15.40 -5.59 -2.74
C ILE A 186 -15.76 -4.12 -2.89
N GLU A 187 -14.73 -3.29 -2.96
CA GLU A 187 -14.85 -1.86 -3.17
C GLU A 187 -14.25 -1.48 -4.53
N ASN A 188 -14.66 -0.32 -4.98
CA ASN A 188 -14.16 0.29 -6.20
C ASN A 188 -12.63 0.42 -6.19
N GLY A 189 -11.99 -0.04 -7.28
CA GLY A 189 -10.54 -0.06 -7.44
C GLY A 189 -9.84 -1.29 -6.85
N ASP A 190 -10.55 -2.18 -6.13
CA ASP A 190 -9.96 -3.39 -5.58
C ASP A 190 -9.46 -4.34 -6.67
N THR A 191 -8.45 -5.15 -6.33
CA THR A 191 -7.94 -6.18 -7.22
C THR A 191 -8.32 -7.57 -6.70
N ILE A 192 -8.97 -8.36 -7.54
CA ILE A 192 -9.22 -9.79 -7.30
C ILE A 192 -8.05 -10.57 -7.88
N PHE A 193 -7.26 -11.17 -7.02
CA PHE A 193 -6.09 -11.95 -7.42
C PHE A 193 -6.30 -13.43 -7.18
N ILE A 194 -6.19 -14.23 -8.24
CA ILE A 194 -6.27 -15.68 -8.21
C ILE A 194 -4.86 -16.23 -8.39
N SER A 195 -4.35 -16.94 -7.38
CA SER A 195 -3.03 -17.54 -7.46
C SER A 195 -3.00 -18.68 -8.46
N ASP A 196 -1.93 -18.78 -9.25
CA ASP A 196 -1.65 -19.97 -10.05
C ASP A 196 -0.91 -21.01 -9.23
N LYS A 197 -1.02 -22.26 -9.64
CA LYS A 197 -0.15 -23.33 -9.13
C LYS A 197 1.27 -22.98 -9.50
N ILE A 198 2.16 -22.99 -8.52
CA ILE A 198 3.60 -22.88 -8.79
C ILE A 198 3.95 -24.14 -9.56
N GLU A 199 4.42 -24.01 -10.80
CA GLU A 199 5.06 -25.10 -11.50
C GLU A 199 6.37 -25.41 -10.77
N PHE A 200 6.29 -26.33 -9.81
CA PHE A 200 7.51 -26.91 -9.23
C PHE A 200 8.22 -27.65 -10.34
N ASN A 201 9.29 -27.08 -10.83
CA ASN A 201 10.18 -27.80 -11.70
C ASN A 201 10.85 -28.91 -10.87
N LYS A 202 10.22 -30.10 -10.85
CA LYS A 202 10.68 -31.30 -10.11
C LYS A 202 12.12 -31.62 -10.43
N TRP A 203 12.58 -31.21 -11.62
CA TRP A 203 13.94 -31.42 -12.10
C TRP A 203 14.97 -30.57 -11.37
N ILE A 204 14.61 -29.32 -10.99
CA ILE A 204 15.49 -28.45 -10.18
C ILE A 204 15.64 -29.04 -8.78
N ILE A 205 14.52 -29.43 -8.14
CA ILE A 205 14.58 -30.05 -6.80
C ILE A 205 15.38 -31.34 -6.81
N LEU A 206 15.16 -32.20 -7.81
CA LEU A 206 15.90 -33.46 -7.94
C LEU A 206 17.39 -33.20 -8.12
N LYS A 207 17.77 -32.22 -8.93
CA LYS A 207 19.17 -31.82 -9.14
C LYS A 207 19.82 -31.31 -7.86
N ASP A 208 19.12 -30.48 -7.07
CA ASP A 208 19.64 -29.97 -5.82
C ASP A 208 19.81 -31.08 -4.77
N VAL A 209 18.84 -32.01 -4.67
CA VAL A 209 18.95 -33.19 -3.79
C VAL A 209 20.11 -34.09 -4.19
N LEU A 210 20.28 -34.38 -5.48
CA LEU A 210 21.40 -35.20 -5.99
C LEU A 210 22.74 -34.51 -5.74
N SER A 211 22.82 -33.19 -5.92
CA SER A 211 24.04 -32.41 -5.63
C SER A 211 24.43 -32.51 -4.15
N THR A 212 23.45 -32.35 -3.26
CA THR A 212 23.66 -32.43 -1.81
C THR A 212 24.10 -33.84 -1.38
N LEU A 213 23.47 -34.88 -1.93
CA LEU A 213 23.86 -36.28 -1.67
C LEU A 213 25.27 -36.57 -2.17
N GLY A 214 25.66 -36.06 -3.34
CA GLY A 214 27.02 -36.18 -3.88
C GLY A 214 28.07 -35.52 -2.95
N GLN A 215 27.79 -34.37 -2.39
CA GLN A 215 28.67 -33.69 -1.44
C GLN A 215 28.86 -34.51 -0.15
N VAL A 216 27.77 -35.05 0.41
CA VAL A 216 27.81 -35.90 1.61
C VAL A 216 28.60 -37.20 1.34
N ALA A 217 28.39 -37.85 0.20
CA ALA A 217 29.13 -39.06 -0.18
C ALA A 217 30.64 -38.78 -0.30
N THR A 218 31.02 -37.66 -0.91
CA THR A 218 32.41 -37.21 -1.00
C THR A 218 33.04 -37.00 0.37
N LEU A 219 32.29 -36.36 1.28
CA LEU A 219 32.78 -36.11 2.64
C LEU A 219 32.98 -37.39 3.44
N ILE A 220 32.09 -38.39 3.29
CA ILE A 220 32.24 -39.72 3.89
C ILE A 220 33.47 -40.44 3.36
N LEU A 221 33.72 -40.42 2.05
CA LEU A 221 34.88 -41.02 1.44
C LEU A 221 36.19 -40.40 1.93
N VAL A 222 36.21 -39.06 2.04
CA VAL A 222 37.38 -38.33 2.60
C VAL A 222 37.62 -38.72 4.05
N LEU A 223 36.60 -38.79 4.87
CA LEU A 223 36.71 -39.19 6.28
C LEU A 223 37.19 -40.67 6.41
N GLN A 224 36.70 -41.59 5.58
CA GLN A 224 37.15 -42.98 5.59
C GLN A 224 38.63 -43.10 5.22
N ASN A 225 39.13 -42.31 4.28
CA ASN A 225 40.53 -42.29 3.90
C ASN A 225 41.46 -41.66 4.95
N VAL A 226 40.92 -40.72 5.75
CA VAL A 226 41.70 -40.05 6.82
C VAL A 226 41.76 -40.87 8.11
N ILE A 227 40.70 -41.63 8.43
CA ILE A 227 40.60 -42.44 9.65
C ILE A 227 41.16 -43.88 9.44
N GLY A 228 41.28 -44.32 8.18
CA GLY A 228 41.74 -45.67 7.81
C GLY A 228 43.23 -45.79 7.58
N ASN A 229 44.00 -44.71 7.80
CA ASN A 229 45.48 -44.71 7.86
C ASN A 229 45.89 -44.38 9.30
#